data_0a1865c5c1d0f1e5e97be0a09985c8f4
#
_entry.id   0a1865c5c1d0f1e5e97be0a09985c8f4
#
_cell.length_a   1.000
_cell.length_b   1.000
_cell.length_c   1.000
_cell.angle_alpha   90.00
_cell.angle_beta   90.00
_cell.angle_gamma   90.00
#
_symmetry.space_group_name_H-M   'P 1'
#
loop_
_entity.id
_entity.type
_entity.pdbx_description
1 polymer ?
#
loop_
_entity_poly.entity_id
_entity_poly.type
_entity_poly.pdbx_seq_one_letter_code
_entity_poly.pdbx_strand_id
1 'polypeptide(L)'
;MKYFTLLCLVAITVACGPTKKKTENSTTAKEELRETVFGDFNGDGKQESAKLFQLAEGDTNEYNIYFSSDSIKPIENSVIEFSAMYMTNEGDLNNDGADDIGLFLHCGESYWGTYAVYSYIGGEWKQLLSFGHNPGWNDIPIQELVSKHPDKPRCVIIKEISLEQLELTERIIEL
;
A
#
# COMPACT_ATOMS: atom_id res chain seq x y z
N MET A 1 43.84 57.79 41.64
CA MET A 1 43.43 57.76 40.23
C MET A 1 42.30 56.75 40.11
N LYS A 2 41.09 57.25 39.94
CA LYS A 2 39.87 56.42 39.91
C LYS A 2 39.40 56.43 38.45
N TYR A 3 39.39 55.23 37.83
CA TYR A 3 38.79 55.06 36.50
C TYR A 3 37.35 54.67 36.65
N PHE A 4 36.47 55.50 36.15
CA PHE A 4 35.04 55.34 36.07
C PHE A 4 34.72 54.66 34.77
N THR A 5 34.30 53.39 34.77
CA THR A 5 33.91 52.65 33.58
C THR A 5 32.40 52.81 33.40
N LEU A 6 32.07 53.53 32.32
CA LEU A 6 30.68 53.77 31.91
C LEU A 6 30.13 52.54 31.17
N LEU A 7 29.15 51.86 31.75
CA LEU A 7 28.50 50.70 31.16
C LEU A 7 27.35 51.19 30.28
N CYS A 8 27.49 51.10 28.95
CA CYS A 8 26.42 51.37 28.01
C CYS A 8 25.47 50.17 27.95
N LEU A 9 24.25 50.32 28.46
CA LEU A 9 23.16 49.35 28.31
C LEU A 9 22.53 49.56 26.94
N VAL A 10 22.77 48.62 26.01
CA VAL A 10 22.05 48.57 24.73
C VAL A 10 20.76 47.76 24.92
N ALA A 11 19.65 48.45 24.92
CA ALA A 11 18.34 47.81 24.92
C ALA A 11 18.00 47.31 23.50
N ILE A 12 18.04 46.00 23.29
CA ILE A 12 17.56 45.34 22.05
C ILE A 12 16.04 45.15 22.15
N THR A 13 15.30 46.02 21.48
CA THR A 13 13.84 45.82 21.28
C THR A 13 13.64 44.77 20.23
N VAL A 14 13.26 43.56 20.65
CA VAL A 14 12.78 42.50 19.73
C VAL A 14 11.38 42.90 19.29
N ALA A 15 11.24 43.37 18.06
CA ALA A 15 9.95 43.59 17.42
C ALA A 15 9.36 42.22 17.05
N CYS A 16 8.38 41.74 17.85
CA CYS A 16 7.51 40.63 17.47
C CYS A 16 6.62 41.10 16.30
N GLY A 17 7.01 40.75 15.07
CA GLY A 17 6.13 40.88 13.91
C GLY A 17 4.98 39.86 14.00
N PRO A 18 3.79 40.16 13.46
CA PRO A 18 2.66 39.23 13.49
C PRO A 18 3.00 37.99 12.69
N THR A 19 3.07 36.84 13.37
CA THR A 19 3.16 35.52 12.76
C THR A 19 1.93 35.32 11.86
N LYS A 20 2.12 35.36 10.55
CA LYS A 20 1.08 34.93 9.61
C LYS A 20 0.79 33.47 9.96
N LYS A 21 -0.38 33.22 10.55
CA LYS A 21 -0.98 31.89 10.60
C LYS A 21 -1.06 31.40 9.17
N LYS A 22 -0.24 30.41 8.82
CA LYS A 22 -0.42 29.61 7.62
C LYS A 22 -1.76 28.92 7.80
N THR A 23 -2.78 29.40 7.10
CA THR A 23 -4.05 28.72 6.98
C THR A 23 -3.72 27.43 6.23
N GLU A 24 -3.58 26.35 6.95
CA GLU A 24 -3.62 25.01 6.35
C GLU A 24 -5.05 24.86 5.82
N ASN A 25 -5.21 25.12 4.52
CA ASN A 25 -6.32 24.57 3.78
C ASN A 25 -6.08 23.06 3.74
N SER A 26 -6.56 22.37 4.74
CA SER A 26 -6.81 20.93 4.66
C SER A 26 -7.96 20.76 3.68
N THR A 27 -7.65 20.78 2.40
CA THR A 27 -8.52 20.18 1.40
C THR A 27 -8.44 18.69 1.71
N THR A 28 -9.46 18.16 2.35
CA THR A 28 -9.59 16.71 2.58
C THR A 28 -9.70 16.11 1.18
N ALA A 29 -8.64 15.47 0.71
CA ALA A 29 -8.63 14.77 -0.56
C ALA A 29 -9.84 13.82 -0.56
N LYS A 30 -10.62 13.86 -1.62
CA LYS A 30 -11.83 13.04 -1.74
C LYS A 30 -11.40 11.60 -2.06
N GLU A 31 -11.64 10.69 -1.13
CA GLU A 31 -11.47 9.26 -1.37
C GLU A 31 -12.58 8.72 -2.27
N GLU A 32 -12.20 7.96 -3.28
CA GLU A 32 -13.10 7.26 -4.19
C GLU A 32 -12.98 5.75 -3.98
N LEU A 33 -14.10 5.09 -3.66
CA LEU A 33 -14.15 3.63 -3.54
C LEU A 33 -13.92 2.99 -4.92
N ARG A 34 -12.88 2.15 -5.02
CA ARG A 34 -12.52 1.41 -6.24
C ARG A 34 -13.02 -0.01 -6.21
N GLU A 35 -12.79 -0.72 -5.12
CA GLU A 35 -13.09 -2.13 -5.03
C GLU A 35 -13.50 -2.56 -3.62
N THR A 36 -14.22 -3.66 -3.52
CA THR A 36 -14.54 -4.32 -2.25
C THR A 36 -14.38 -5.82 -2.43
N VAL A 37 -13.58 -6.45 -1.58
CA VAL A 37 -13.43 -7.90 -1.49
C VAL A 37 -13.81 -8.38 -0.09
N PHE A 38 -14.15 -9.66 0.01
CA PHE A 38 -14.57 -10.29 1.25
C PHE A 38 -13.68 -11.49 1.56
N GLY A 39 -13.32 -11.68 2.84
CA GLY A 39 -12.47 -12.77 3.30
C GLY A 39 -12.34 -12.77 4.81
N ASP A 40 -11.78 -13.83 5.36
CA ASP A 40 -11.38 -13.94 6.77
C ASP A 40 -9.92 -13.49 6.89
N PHE A 41 -9.70 -12.17 6.86
CA PHE A 41 -8.35 -11.60 6.77
C PHE A 41 -7.55 -11.63 8.07
N ASN A 42 -8.18 -11.98 9.20
CA ASN A 42 -7.51 -12.08 10.51
C ASN A 42 -7.50 -13.49 11.08
N GLY A 43 -8.10 -14.47 10.39
CA GLY A 43 -8.16 -15.86 10.80
C GLY A 43 -9.07 -16.14 12.00
N ASP A 44 -10.09 -15.29 12.27
CA ASP A 44 -11.02 -15.46 13.40
C ASP A 44 -12.25 -16.31 13.04
N GLY A 45 -12.36 -16.77 11.82
CA GLY A 45 -13.46 -17.57 11.29
C GLY A 45 -14.67 -16.75 10.84
N LYS A 46 -14.56 -15.42 10.77
CA LYS A 46 -15.60 -14.52 10.27
C LYS A 46 -15.14 -13.80 9.02
N GLN A 47 -16.08 -13.52 8.16
CA GLN A 47 -15.81 -12.79 6.94
C GLN A 47 -15.83 -11.28 7.19
N GLU A 48 -14.76 -10.59 6.80
CA GLU A 48 -14.67 -9.14 6.72
C GLU A 48 -14.83 -8.65 5.29
N SER A 49 -15.15 -7.36 5.15
CA SER A 49 -14.96 -6.64 3.89
C SER A 49 -13.69 -5.83 3.95
N ALA A 50 -12.86 -5.92 2.90
CA ALA A 50 -11.77 -5.01 2.62
C ALA A 50 -12.20 -4.06 1.50
N LYS A 51 -12.03 -2.74 1.71
CA LYS A 51 -12.44 -1.69 0.78
C LYS A 51 -11.24 -0.87 0.35
N LEU A 52 -10.94 -0.91 -0.94
CA LEU A 52 -9.88 -0.11 -1.57
C LEU A 52 -10.43 1.26 -1.95
N PHE A 53 -9.82 2.30 -1.41
CA PHE A 53 -10.06 3.70 -1.77
C PHE A 53 -8.83 4.30 -2.42
N GLN A 54 -9.05 5.10 -3.44
CA GLN A 54 -8.01 5.91 -4.07
C GLN A 54 -8.30 7.39 -3.80
N LEU A 55 -7.24 8.16 -3.54
CA LEU A 55 -7.35 9.61 -3.37
C LEU A 55 -7.54 10.26 -4.74
N ALA A 56 -8.63 11.04 -4.89
CA ALA A 56 -9.08 11.58 -6.16
C ALA A 56 -8.45 12.94 -6.53
N GLU A 57 -7.66 13.56 -5.65
CA GLU A 57 -7.11 14.91 -5.86
C GLU A 57 -5.59 14.94 -5.69
N GLY A 58 -4.90 15.45 -6.72
CA GLY A 58 -3.45 15.68 -6.76
C GLY A 58 -2.71 14.69 -7.64
N ASP A 59 -1.40 14.94 -7.80
CA ASP A 59 -0.46 14.06 -8.51
C ASP A 59 -0.07 12.83 -7.66
N THR A 60 -0.87 12.48 -6.65
CA THR A 60 -0.58 11.40 -5.72
C THR A 60 -1.41 10.17 -6.09
N ASN A 61 -0.72 9.05 -6.27
CA ASN A 61 -1.33 7.73 -6.46
C ASN A 61 -1.57 7.05 -5.09
N GLU A 62 -1.98 7.83 -4.10
CA GLU A 62 -2.23 7.30 -2.75
C GLU A 62 -3.47 6.44 -2.72
N TYR A 63 -3.41 5.33 -1.99
CA TYR A 63 -4.54 4.47 -1.75
C TYR A 63 -4.60 4.01 -0.30
N ASN A 64 -5.82 3.73 0.17
CA ASN A 64 -6.07 3.20 1.50
C ASN A 64 -6.97 1.98 1.38
N ILE A 65 -6.72 0.96 2.21
CA ILE A 65 -7.59 -0.21 2.34
C ILE A 65 -8.08 -0.26 3.77
N TYR A 66 -9.41 -0.15 3.93
CA TYR A 66 -10.07 -0.23 5.22
C TYR A 66 -10.84 -1.54 5.35
N PHE A 67 -10.85 -2.07 6.56
CA PHE A 67 -11.52 -3.32 6.89
C PHE A 67 -12.77 -3.07 7.72
N SER A 68 -13.77 -3.97 7.62
CA SER A 68 -14.99 -3.87 8.44
C SER A 68 -14.76 -4.28 9.89
N SER A 69 -13.63 -4.91 10.22
CA SER A 69 -13.24 -5.28 11.58
C SER A 69 -12.20 -4.31 12.13
N ASP A 70 -12.44 -3.76 13.33
CA ASP A 70 -11.50 -2.88 14.04
C ASP A 70 -10.24 -3.62 14.53
N SER A 71 -10.24 -4.97 14.49
CA SER A 71 -9.08 -5.79 14.83
C SER A 71 -8.03 -5.83 13.72
N ILE A 72 -8.37 -5.39 12.52
CA ILE A 72 -7.49 -5.39 11.36
C ILE A 72 -7.05 -3.95 11.09
N LYS A 73 -5.74 -3.72 11.12
CA LYS A 73 -5.17 -2.42 10.77
C LYS A 73 -5.41 -2.10 9.29
N PRO A 74 -5.71 -0.85 8.94
CA PRO A 74 -5.78 -0.46 7.53
C PRO A 74 -4.41 -0.62 6.86
N ILE A 75 -4.43 -0.80 5.54
CA ILE A 75 -3.24 -0.63 4.71
C ILE A 75 -3.29 0.80 4.17
N GLU A 76 -2.34 1.62 4.60
CA GLU A 76 -2.19 3.00 4.15
C GLU A 76 -0.92 3.09 3.32
N ASN A 77 -1.04 3.51 2.06
CA ASN A 77 0.10 3.69 1.18
C ASN A 77 0.24 5.14 0.75
N SER A 78 1.33 5.76 1.17
CA SER A 78 1.73 7.12 0.79
C SER A 78 2.82 7.16 -0.29
N VAL A 79 3.09 6.04 -0.97
CA VAL A 79 4.12 5.99 -2.02
C VAL A 79 3.54 6.56 -3.30
N ILE A 80 3.99 7.73 -3.67
CA ILE A 80 3.53 8.58 -4.79
C ILE A 80 3.63 7.88 -6.18
N GLU A 81 4.40 6.78 -6.28
CA GLU A 81 4.72 6.16 -7.58
C GLU A 81 3.73 5.06 -8.01
N PHE A 82 2.90 4.55 -7.09
CA PHE A 82 2.03 3.41 -7.39
C PHE A 82 0.57 3.68 -7.02
N SER A 83 -0.33 3.48 -7.97
CA SER A 83 -1.78 3.39 -7.70
C SER A 83 -2.21 1.94 -7.60
N ALA A 84 -3.04 1.61 -6.59
CA ALA A 84 -3.68 0.30 -6.54
C ALA A 84 -4.86 0.28 -7.52
N MET A 85 -4.77 -0.54 -8.57
CA MET A 85 -5.83 -0.63 -9.58
C MET A 85 -6.83 -1.74 -9.29
N TYR A 86 -6.35 -2.86 -8.74
CA TYR A 86 -7.16 -4.04 -8.46
C TYR A 86 -6.77 -4.65 -7.13
N MET A 87 -7.76 -5.14 -6.42
CA MET A 87 -7.61 -5.89 -5.17
C MET A 87 -8.37 -7.20 -5.27
N THR A 88 -7.78 -8.30 -4.80
CA THR A 88 -8.43 -9.62 -4.80
C THR A 88 -8.18 -10.35 -3.49
N ASN A 89 -9.10 -11.25 -3.13
CA ASN A 89 -8.87 -12.23 -2.07
C ASN A 89 -8.19 -13.46 -2.70
N GLU A 90 -6.96 -13.74 -2.28
CA GLU A 90 -6.14 -14.87 -2.75
C GLU A 90 -6.40 -16.17 -1.96
N GLY A 91 -7.26 -16.10 -0.93
CA GLY A 91 -7.37 -17.14 0.07
C GLY A 91 -6.13 -17.25 0.94
N ASP A 92 -6.09 -18.21 1.81
CA ASP A 92 -4.96 -18.47 2.71
C ASP A 92 -3.80 -19.15 1.97
N LEU A 93 -2.91 -18.41 1.34
CA LEU A 93 -1.80 -18.95 0.54
C LEU A 93 -0.67 -19.55 1.38
N ASN A 94 -0.40 -18.95 2.54
CA ASN A 94 0.70 -19.34 3.42
C ASN A 94 0.30 -20.40 4.48
N ASN A 95 -0.99 -20.79 4.53
CA ASN A 95 -1.59 -21.73 5.48
C ASN A 95 -1.48 -21.27 6.95
N ASP A 96 -1.66 -19.99 7.22
CA ASP A 96 -1.70 -19.44 8.59
C ASP A 96 -3.13 -19.32 9.16
N GLY A 97 -4.14 -19.63 8.34
CA GLY A 97 -5.56 -19.64 8.70
C GLY A 97 -6.28 -18.34 8.39
N ALA A 98 -5.61 -17.35 7.81
CA ALA A 98 -6.20 -16.09 7.36
C ALA A 98 -6.12 -15.96 5.83
N ASP A 99 -7.11 -15.29 5.24
CA ASP A 99 -7.08 -14.99 3.81
C ASP A 99 -6.07 -13.88 3.49
N ASP A 100 -5.34 -14.04 2.38
CA ASP A 100 -4.35 -13.09 1.89
C ASP A 100 -4.95 -12.12 0.86
N ILE A 101 -4.40 -10.92 0.76
CA ILE A 101 -4.83 -9.89 -0.19
C ILE A 101 -3.81 -9.74 -1.31
N GLY A 102 -4.26 -9.91 -2.55
CA GLY A 102 -3.52 -9.54 -3.75
C GLY A 102 -3.82 -8.10 -4.17
N LEU A 103 -2.77 -7.34 -4.51
CA LEU A 103 -2.86 -5.98 -5.03
C LEU A 103 -2.10 -5.86 -6.33
N PHE A 104 -2.74 -5.35 -7.38
CA PHE A 104 -2.05 -4.89 -8.57
C PHE A 104 -1.74 -3.40 -8.44
N LEU A 105 -0.46 -3.09 -8.36
CA LEU A 105 0.09 -1.75 -8.20
C LEU A 105 0.64 -1.28 -9.54
N HIS A 106 0.03 -0.24 -10.08
CA HIS A 106 0.40 0.33 -11.37
C HIS A 106 1.37 1.51 -11.19
N CYS A 107 2.40 1.60 -12.02
CA CYS A 107 3.39 2.67 -11.98
C CYS A 107 3.17 3.66 -13.15
N GLY A 108 2.69 4.85 -12.84
CA GLY A 108 2.57 5.95 -13.79
C GLY A 108 1.69 5.66 -15.00
N GLU A 109 2.12 6.06 -16.21
CA GLU A 109 1.40 5.85 -17.47
C GLU A 109 1.74 4.51 -18.18
N SER A 110 2.57 3.68 -17.54
CA SER A 110 2.99 2.38 -18.09
C SER A 110 1.92 1.32 -17.88
N TYR A 111 1.74 0.41 -18.84
CA TYR A 111 0.94 -0.81 -18.62
C TYR A 111 1.62 -1.82 -17.67
N TRP A 112 2.89 -1.58 -17.30
CA TRP A 112 3.61 -2.40 -16.35
C TRP A 112 3.27 -2.01 -14.92
N GLY A 113 3.12 -3.00 -14.09
CA GLY A 113 2.90 -2.85 -12.67
C GLY A 113 3.52 -4.00 -11.87
N THR A 114 3.26 -3.98 -10.59
CA THR A 114 3.67 -5.02 -9.66
C THR A 114 2.44 -5.67 -9.07
N TYR A 115 2.37 -6.98 -9.13
CA TYR A 115 1.43 -7.75 -8.32
C TYR A 115 2.09 -8.11 -7.00
N ALA A 116 1.47 -7.75 -5.90
CA ALA A 116 1.97 -8.02 -4.56
C ALA A 116 0.90 -8.70 -3.71
N VAL A 117 1.29 -9.68 -2.92
CA VAL A 117 0.39 -10.38 -1.99
C VAL A 117 0.81 -10.07 -0.56
N TYR A 118 -0.19 -9.77 0.27
CA TYR A 118 -0.03 -9.40 1.68
C TYR A 118 -0.85 -10.32 2.57
N SER A 119 -0.28 -10.70 3.72
CA SER A 119 -0.91 -11.46 4.79
C SER A 119 -0.92 -10.70 6.10
N TYR A 120 -1.97 -10.85 6.91
CA TYR A 120 -2.09 -10.20 8.22
C TYR A 120 -1.52 -11.07 9.32
N ILE A 121 -0.21 -10.96 9.57
CA ILE A 121 0.54 -11.83 10.48
C ILE A 121 0.92 -11.10 11.75
N GLY A 122 0.42 -11.58 12.90
CA GLY A 122 0.76 -11.02 14.21
C GLY A 122 0.29 -9.58 14.41
N GLY A 123 -0.82 -9.19 13.79
CA GLY A 123 -1.40 -7.85 13.88
C GLY A 123 -0.77 -6.81 12.96
N GLU A 124 -0.03 -7.24 11.94
CA GLU A 124 0.65 -6.37 10.97
C GLU A 124 0.52 -6.98 9.57
N TRP A 125 0.36 -6.12 8.55
CA TRP A 125 0.41 -6.54 7.16
C TRP A 125 1.85 -6.80 6.72
N LYS A 126 2.10 -7.98 6.15
CA LYS A 126 3.41 -8.38 5.63
C LYS A 126 3.28 -8.81 4.19
N GLN A 127 4.17 -8.30 3.35
CA GLN A 127 4.25 -8.74 1.97
C GLN A 127 4.84 -10.16 1.92
N LEU A 128 4.08 -11.11 1.37
CA LEU A 128 4.52 -12.48 1.15
C LEU A 128 5.38 -12.59 -0.11
N LEU A 129 4.91 -11.99 -1.18
CA LEU A 129 5.60 -12.01 -2.48
C LEU A 129 5.26 -10.78 -3.31
N SER A 130 6.06 -10.51 -4.34
CA SER A 130 5.72 -9.58 -5.42
C SER A 130 6.44 -9.95 -6.70
N PHE A 131 5.83 -9.62 -7.85
CA PHE A 131 6.40 -9.84 -9.17
C PHE A 131 5.84 -8.84 -10.19
N GLY A 132 6.57 -8.64 -11.28
CA GLY A 132 6.14 -7.77 -12.37
C GLY A 132 4.99 -8.38 -13.17
N HIS A 133 4.00 -7.57 -13.53
CA HIS A 133 2.88 -7.98 -14.35
C HIS A 133 2.48 -6.87 -15.33
N ASN A 134 2.01 -7.26 -16.53
CA ASN A 134 1.47 -6.36 -17.54
C ASN A 134 0.12 -6.90 -18.05
N PRO A 135 -1.02 -6.34 -17.58
CA PRO A 135 -2.35 -6.81 -17.98
C PRO A 135 -2.65 -6.68 -19.48
N GLY A 136 -1.93 -5.80 -20.18
CA GLY A 136 -2.11 -5.59 -21.62
C GLY A 136 -1.41 -6.63 -22.50
N TRP A 137 -0.58 -7.51 -21.92
CA TRP A 137 0.21 -8.47 -22.68
C TRP A 137 -0.30 -9.90 -22.67
N ASN A 138 -1.17 -10.22 -21.72
CA ASN A 138 -1.83 -11.51 -21.69
C ASN A 138 -3.25 -11.34 -21.14
N ASP A 139 -4.15 -12.19 -21.57
CA ASP A 139 -5.55 -12.20 -21.14
C ASP A 139 -5.73 -13.02 -19.85
N ILE A 140 -4.68 -13.14 -18.98
CA ILE A 140 -4.81 -13.86 -17.74
C ILE A 140 -5.57 -13.00 -16.73
N PRO A 141 -6.68 -13.49 -16.20
CA PRO A 141 -7.37 -12.81 -15.11
C PRO A 141 -6.43 -12.62 -13.90
N ILE A 142 -6.51 -11.48 -13.25
CA ILE A 142 -5.67 -11.17 -12.08
C ILE A 142 -5.78 -12.24 -11.01
N GLN A 143 -6.96 -12.82 -10.82
CA GLN A 143 -7.25 -13.90 -9.87
C GLN A 143 -6.54 -15.23 -10.19
N GLU A 144 -5.95 -15.35 -11.38
CA GLU A 144 -5.21 -16.53 -11.81
C GLU A 144 -3.69 -16.36 -11.80
N LEU A 145 -3.20 -15.19 -11.37
CA LEU A 145 -1.78 -14.89 -11.33
C LEU A 145 -1.03 -15.66 -10.25
N VAL A 146 -1.72 -15.97 -9.15
CA VAL A 146 -1.17 -16.71 -8.03
C VAL A 146 -2.08 -17.88 -7.70
N SER A 147 -1.51 -19.03 -7.39
CA SER A 147 -2.26 -20.20 -6.93
C SER A 147 -1.43 -21.04 -5.97
N LYS A 148 -2.08 -21.74 -5.03
CA LYS A 148 -1.39 -22.71 -4.17
C LYS A 148 -0.79 -23.84 -5.00
N HIS A 149 0.44 -24.26 -4.63
CA HIS A 149 1.01 -25.45 -5.22
C HIS A 149 0.26 -26.71 -4.73
N PRO A 150 -0.20 -27.60 -5.62
CA PRO A 150 -1.05 -28.72 -5.22
C PRO A 150 -0.39 -29.70 -4.26
N ASP A 151 0.92 -29.89 -4.39
CA ASP A 151 1.66 -30.93 -3.66
C ASP A 151 2.68 -30.40 -2.65
N LYS A 152 2.90 -29.09 -2.60
CA LYS A 152 3.90 -28.46 -1.71
C LYS A 152 3.23 -27.43 -0.81
N PRO A 153 2.99 -27.76 0.48
CA PRO A 153 2.48 -26.79 1.44
C PRO A 153 3.46 -25.60 1.55
N ARG A 154 2.93 -24.38 1.68
CA ARG A 154 3.69 -23.14 1.71
C ARG A 154 4.43 -22.79 0.41
N CYS A 155 4.07 -23.41 -0.71
CA CYS A 155 4.51 -22.99 -2.02
C CYS A 155 3.35 -22.51 -2.85
N VAL A 156 3.60 -21.48 -3.64
CA VAL A 156 2.67 -20.94 -4.63
C VAL A 156 3.27 -21.01 -6.02
N ILE A 157 2.42 -21.10 -7.01
CA ILE A 157 2.75 -20.96 -8.42
C ILE A 157 2.36 -19.54 -8.80
N ILE A 158 3.30 -18.75 -9.31
CA ILE A 158 3.02 -17.45 -9.91
C ILE A 158 3.13 -17.51 -11.43
N LYS A 159 2.27 -16.75 -12.10
CA LYS A 159 2.33 -16.55 -13.55
C LYS A 159 2.86 -15.14 -13.81
N GLU A 160 4.08 -15.03 -14.28
CA GLU A 160 4.73 -13.75 -14.55
C GLU A 160 5.21 -13.67 -15.99
N ILE A 161 5.41 -12.45 -16.49
CA ILE A 161 6.01 -12.24 -17.80
C ILE A 161 7.51 -12.14 -17.64
N SER A 162 8.25 -13.05 -18.26
CA SER A 162 9.70 -12.96 -18.35
C SER A 162 10.10 -11.73 -19.15
N LEU A 163 10.84 -10.81 -18.56
CA LEU A 163 11.36 -9.61 -19.25
C LEU A 163 12.40 -9.94 -20.31
N GLU A 164 13.07 -11.09 -20.20
CA GLU A 164 14.09 -11.51 -21.16
C GLU A 164 13.50 -12.14 -22.42
N GLN A 165 12.42 -12.90 -22.27
CA GLN A 165 11.82 -13.68 -23.36
C GLN A 165 10.50 -13.09 -23.84
N LEU A 166 9.90 -12.15 -23.07
CA LEU A 166 8.58 -11.59 -23.30
C LEU A 166 7.49 -12.67 -23.39
N GLU A 167 7.69 -13.75 -22.66
CA GLU A 167 6.79 -14.89 -22.61
C GLU A 167 6.24 -15.08 -21.19
N LEU A 168 5.04 -15.64 -21.11
CA LEU A 168 4.45 -16.04 -19.85
C LEU A 168 5.22 -17.23 -19.28
N THR A 169 5.65 -17.11 -18.06
CA THR A 169 6.35 -18.18 -17.32
C THR A 169 5.66 -18.49 -16.00
N GLU A 170 5.78 -19.74 -15.58
CA GLU A 170 5.34 -20.15 -14.24
C GLU A 170 6.55 -20.33 -13.34
N ARG A 171 6.48 -19.79 -12.14
CA ARG A 171 7.54 -19.94 -11.13
C ARG A 171 6.95 -20.35 -9.79
N ILE A 172 7.62 -21.30 -9.13
CA ILE A 172 7.24 -21.76 -7.79
C ILE A 172 8.01 -20.93 -6.77
N ILE A 173 7.27 -20.37 -5.80
CA ILE A 173 7.84 -19.60 -4.69
C ILE A 173 7.44 -20.28 -3.38
N GLU A 174 8.40 -20.42 -2.46
CA GLU A 174 8.17 -20.83 -1.07
C GLU A 174 7.88 -19.58 -0.23
N LEU A 175 6.77 -19.62 0.55
CA LEU A 175 6.29 -18.55 1.42
C LEU A 175 6.76 -18.71 2.86
#